data_dfda62b92623129397f45fcff0b87d06
#
_entry.id   dfda62b92623129397f45fcff0b87d06
#
_cell.length_a   1.000
_cell.length_b   1.000
_cell.length_c   1.000
_cell.angle_alpha   90.00
_cell.angle_beta   90.00
_cell.angle_gamma   90.00
#
_symmetry.space_group_name_H-M   'P 1'
#
loop_
_entity.id
_entity.type
_entity.pdbx_description
1 polymer ?
#
loop_
_entity_poly.entity_id
_entity_poly.type
_entity_poly.pdbx_seq_one_letter_code
_entity_poly.pdbx_strand_id
1 'polypeptide(L)' 'MSLSVSPNWFDQTPDSAYLRERQLVGDTRDPSCPRLLPVSRATLWRMVREGRFPAPYKLGPNTTAWRCGEVRSYLMGGK' A
#
# COMPACT_ATOMS: atom_id res chain seq x y z
N MET A 1 -15.74 8.56 -17.03
CA MET A 1 -15.77 7.63 -16.00
C MET A 1 -14.44 7.48 -15.32
N SER A 2 -14.51 7.23 -14.11
CA SER A 2 -13.31 7.16 -13.31
C SER A 2 -12.52 5.91 -13.60
N LEU A 3 -11.24 6.09 -13.74
CA LEU A 3 -10.34 4.96 -13.86
C LEU A 3 -9.74 4.59 -12.54
N SER A 4 -10.14 5.31 -11.50
CA SER A 4 -9.62 5.03 -10.18
C SER A 4 -10.07 3.67 -9.72
N VAL A 5 -9.16 2.94 -9.15
CA VAL A 5 -9.48 1.63 -8.61
C VAL A 5 -9.28 1.61 -7.11
N SER A 6 -9.16 2.77 -6.50
CA SER A 6 -9.00 2.84 -5.07
C SER A 6 -10.26 2.35 -4.38
N PRO A 7 -10.14 1.43 -3.45
CA PRO A 7 -11.31 1.01 -2.67
C PRO A 7 -11.81 2.15 -1.80
N ASN A 8 -13.11 2.11 -1.51
CA ASN A 8 -13.69 3.15 -0.67
C ASN A 8 -13.00 3.27 0.68
N TRP A 9 -12.57 2.13 1.25
CA TRP A 9 -11.94 2.19 2.55
C TRP A 9 -10.66 3.03 2.51
N PHE A 10 -9.95 3.01 1.40
CA PHE A 10 -8.72 3.77 1.29
C PHE A 10 -9.02 5.27 1.27
N ASP A 11 -10.04 5.66 0.52
CA ASP A 11 -10.40 7.08 0.43
C ASP A 11 -10.82 7.65 1.78
N GLN A 12 -11.36 6.80 2.64
CA GLN A 12 -11.84 7.23 3.94
C GLN A 12 -10.81 7.04 5.05
N THR A 13 -9.67 6.47 4.72
CA THR A 13 -8.64 6.23 5.72
C THR A 13 -7.81 7.49 5.92
N PRO A 14 -7.64 7.95 7.16
CA PRO A 14 -6.84 9.15 7.39
C PRO A 14 -5.37 8.94 7.08
N ASP A 15 -4.70 10.04 6.74
CA ASP A 15 -3.30 9.97 6.38
C ASP A 15 -2.42 9.43 7.52
N SER A 16 -2.86 9.60 8.74
CA SER A 16 -2.09 9.13 9.89
C SER A 16 -2.24 7.65 10.17
N ALA A 17 -3.16 6.99 9.47
CA ALA A 17 -3.36 5.55 9.67
C ALA A 17 -2.26 4.77 8.98
N TYR A 18 -2.16 3.49 9.35
CA TYR A 18 -1.16 2.60 8.78
C TYR A 18 -1.81 1.52 7.94
N LEU A 19 -1.13 1.16 6.85
CA LEU A 19 -1.59 0.11 5.95
C LEU A 19 -0.61 -1.06 6.02
N ARG A 20 -1.17 -2.26 6.03
CA ARG A 20 -0.35 -3.46 6.04
C ARG A 20 -0.05 -3.90 4.61
N GLU A 21 0.94 -4.75 4.47
CA GLU A 21 1.34 -5.27 3.17
C GLU A 21 0.16 -5.87 2.42
N ARG A 22 -0.69 -6.60 3.13
CA ARG A 22 -1.83 -7.24 2.53
C ARG A 22 -2.78 -6.23 1.89
N GLN A 23 -2.89 -5.07 2.50
CA GLN A 23 -3.76 -4.03 1.97
C GLN A 23 -3.18 -3.37 0.73
N LEU A 24 -1.87 -3.44 0.56
CA LEU A 24 -1.22 -2.83 -0.58
C LEU A 24 -1.23 -3.74 -1.80
N VAL A 25 -0.89 -5.01 -1.62
CA VAL A 25 -0.73 -5.92 -2.76
C VAL A 25 -1.69 -7.10 -2.73
N GLY A 26 -2.56 -7.14 -1.74
CA GLY A 26 -3.55 -8.21 -1.66
C GLY A 26 -2.96 -9.48 -1.12
N ASP A 27 -3.75 -10.53 -1.16
CA ASP A 27 -3.37 -11.84 -0.67
C ASP A 27 -3.58 -12.83 -1.80
N THR A 28 -2.52 -13.51 -2.19
CA THR A 28 -2.62 -14.46 -3.29
C THR A 28 -3.57 -15.60 -3.00
N ARG A 29 -3.84 -15.88 -1.73
CA ARG A 29 -4.75 -16.92 -1.34
C ARG A 29 -6.21 -16.48 -1.32
N ASP A 30 -6.43 -15.18 -1.50
CA ASP A 30 -7.78 -14.61 -1.47
C ASP A 30 -7.90 -13.63 -2.61
N PRO A 31 -8.33 -14.08 -3.78
CA PRO A 31 -8.41 -13.19 -4.95
C PRO A 31 -9.43 -12.07 -4.78
N SER A 32 -10.33 -12.19 -3.82
CA SER A 32 -11.29 -11.10 -3.57
C SER A 32 -10.72 -10.04 -2.65
N CYS A 33 -9.53 -10.24 -2.11
CA CYS A 33 -8.91 -9.27 -1.22
C CYS A 33 -8.56 -8.01 -2.00
N PRO A 34 -9.09 -6.85 -1.58
CA PRO A 34 -8.77 -5.60 -2.29
C PRO A 34 -7.30 -5.25 -2.16
N ARG A 35 -6.79 -4.60 -3.18
CA ARG A 35 -5.41 -4.17 -3.16
C ARG A 35 -5.27 -2.84 -3.88
N LEU A 36 -4.29 -2.08 -3.48
CA LEU A 36 -4.05 -0.76 -4.05
C LEU A 36 -3.07 -0.81 -5.22
N LEU A 37 -2.17 -1.77 -5.22
CA LEU A 37 -1.12 -1.87 -6.22
C LEU A 37 -1.27 -3.17 -7.00
N PRO A 38 -1.18 -3.11 -8.33
CA PRO A 38 -1.27 -4.31 -9.16
C PRO A 38 0.09 -4.99 -9.29
N VAL A 39 0.78 -5.17 -8.19
CA VAL A 39 2.10 -5.80 -8.21
C VAL A 39 2.15 -6.89 -7.15
N SER A 40 3.11 -7.78 -7.27
CA SER A 40 3.29 -8.84 -6.31
C SER A 40 4.02 -8.31 -5.08
N ARG A 41 3.99 -9.13 -4.03
CA ARG A 41 4.73 -8.82 -2.82
C ARG A 41 6.22 -8.65 -3.11
N ALA A 42 6.78 -9.53 -3.91
CA ALA A 42 8.20 -9.43 -4.23
C ALA A 42 8.52 -8.13 -4.93
N THR A 43 7.66 -7.72 -5.85
CA THR A 43 7.86 -6.46 -6.56
C THR A 43 7.76 -5.27 -5.61
N LEU A 44 6.80 -5.31 -4.70
CA LEU A 44 6.67 -4.24 -3.72
C LEU A 44 7.96 -4.06 -2.92
N TRP A 45 8.51 -5.13 -2.40
CA TRP A 45 9.70 -5.04 -1.59
C TRP A 45 10.91 -4.60 -2.40
N ARG A 46 10.96 -4.99 -3.67
CA ARG A 46 12.03 -4.49 -4.53
C ARG A 46 11.91 -3.00 -4.74
N MET A 47 10.70 -2.49 -4.93
CA MET A 47 10.49 -1.06 -5.09
C MET A 47 10.89 -0.29 -3.84
N VAL A 48 10.62 -0.85 -2.68
CA VAL A 48 11.03 -0.23 -1.42
C VAL A 48 12.55 -0.17 -1.35
N ARG A 49 13.20 -1.26 -1.71
CA ARG A 49 14.66 -1.32 -1.66
C ARG A 49 15.31 -0.35 -2.63
N GLU A 50 14.66 -0.14 -3.76
CA GLU A 50 15.19 0.77 -4.78
C GLU A 50 14.84 2.22 -4.53
N GLY A 51 14.10 2.50 -3.47
CA GLY A 51 13.71 3.86 -3.16
C GLY A 51 12.57 4.40 -4.01
N ARG A 52 11.84 3.53 -4.68
CA ARG A 52 10.76 3.93 -5.57
C ARG A 52 9.40 3.91 -4.89
N PHE A 53 9.33 3.36 -3.70
CA PHE A 53 8.11 3.32 -2.93
C PHE A 53 8.46 3.69 -1.49
N PRO A 54 7.55 4.35 -0.77
CA PRO A 54 7.85 4.76 0.60
C PRO A 54 8.29 3.59 1.46
N ALA A 55 9.25 3.84 2.33
CA ALA A 55 9.75 2.81 3.22
C ALA A 55 8.74 2.55 4.33
N PRO A 56 8.60 1.30 4.74
CA PRO A 56 7.66 0.96 5.80
C PRO A 56 8.19 1.34 7.17
N TYR A 57 7.26 1.41 8.13
CA TYR A 57 7.57 1.62 9.53
C TYR A 57 7.42 0.31 10.27
N LYS A 58 8.33 0.05 11.18
CA LYS A 58 8.26 -1.16 11.97
C LYS A 58 7.50 -0.86 13.26
N LEU A 59 6.29 -1.39 13.35
CA LEU A 59 5.42 -1.12 14.49
C LEU A 59 5.61 -2.12 15.62
N GLY A 60 6.27 -3.24 15.33
CA GLY A 60 6.50 -4.27 16.33
C GLY A 60 7.43 -5.32 15.77
N PRO A 61 7.70 -6.37 16.54
CA PRO A 61 8.67 -7.39 16.11
C PRO A 61 8.36 -8.00 14.75
N ASN A 62 7.09 -8.23 14.47
CA ASN A 62 6.70 -8.81 13.19
C ASN A 62 5.63 -7.98 12.51
N THR A 63 5.60 -6.69 12.82
CA THR A 63 4.56 -5.82 12.29
C THR A 63 5.21 -4.69 11.51
N THR A 64 4.97 -4.70 10.22
CA THR A 64 5.48 -3.66 9.31
C THR A 64 4.29 -3.05 8.60
N ALA A 65 4.29 -1.72 8.49
CA ALA A 65 3.17 -1.02 7.87
C ALA A 65 3.65 0.26 7.23
N TRP A 66 2.85 0.79 6.34
CA TRP A 66 3.13 2.05 5.65
C TRP A 66 2.11 3.09 6.09
N ARG A 67 2.55 4.33 6.18
CA ARG A 67 1.60 5.40 6.48
C ARG A 67 0.71 5.64 5.27
N CYS A 68 -0.59 5.74 5.55
CA CYS A 68 -1.57 5.93 4.49
C CYS A 68 -1.27 7.19 3.67
N GLY A 69 -0.90 8.27 4.35
CA GLY A 69 -0.61 9.52 3.66
C GLY A 69 0.55 9.40 2.67
N GLU A 70 1.57 8.65 3.04
CA GLU A 70 2.72 8.46 2.15
C GLU A 70 2.34 7.59 0.96
N VAL A 71 1.53 6.58 1.18
CA VAL A 71 1.05 5.73 0.09
C VAL A 71 0.16 6.54 -0.84
N ARG A 72 -0.72 7.35 -0.26
CA ARG A 72 -1.61 8.18 -1.06
C ARG A 72 -0.82 9.15 -1.92
N SER A 73 0.20 9.76 -1.35
CA SER A 73 1.05 10.68 -2.09
C SER A 73 1.75 9.98 -3.25
N TYR A 74 2.22 8.78 -3.02
CA TYR A 74 2.84 7.99 -4.08
C TYR A 74 1.84 7.71 -5.21
N LEU A 75 0.63 7.30 -4.85
CA LEU A 75 -0.38 6.96 -5.84
C LEU A 75 -0.83 8.17 -6.64
N MET A 76 -0.70 9.35 -6.07
CA MET A 76 -1.06 10.58 -6.77
C MET A 76 0.10 11.14 -7.57
N GLY A 77 1.17 10.39 -7.72
CA GLY A 77 2.30 10.82 -8.49
C GLY A 77 3.23 11.78 -7.78
N GLY A 78 3.09 11.89 -6.49
CA GLY A 78 3.90 12.81 -5.71
C GLY A 78 5.27 12.30 -5.39
N LYS A 79 5.56 11.15 -5.78
CA LYS A 79 6.81 10.50 -5.55
C LYS A 79 7.49 10.96 -4.26
#